data_855beda98602c8dcd42e31277009e756
#
_entry.id   855beda98602c8dcd42e31277009e756
#
_cell.length_a   1.000
_cell.length_b   1.000
_cell.length_c   1.000
_cell.angle_alpha   90.00
_cell.angle_beta   90.00
_cell.angle_gamma   90.00
#
_symmetry.space_group_name_H-M   'P 1'
#
loop_
_entity.id
_entity.type
_entity.pdbx_description
1 polymer ?
#
loop_
_entity_poly.entity_id
_entity_poly.type
_entity_poly.pdbx_seq_one_letter_code
_entity_poly.pdbx_strand_id
1 'polypeptide(L)'
;MLLLEAALREVQPGETVLEIGTGSGYVARHISTMTRCYATDINPHACRTARTQGVEVIRTDLASGICHKFDVVLFNPPYLPTSDGERMKDWLEYALDGGEDGRDAIRRFAGILSDIMSPYGRALLLISELTGIDEVRDIFSRQGFLTFVIAATVTEGEHLFVLRIMHDLCGLNAEKRGEVSSPPDN
;
A
#
# COMPACT_ATOMS: atom_id res chain seq x y z
N MET A 1 8.47 14.50 -2.71
CA MET A 1 8.29 13.01 -2.73
C MET A 1 6.89 12.72 -3.19
N LEU A 2 6.74 11.96 -4.27
CA LEU A 2 5.49 11.79 -5.02
C LEU A 2 4.31 11.24 -4.18
N LEU A 3 4.57 10.23 -3.31
CA LEU A 3 3.51 9.67 -2.45
C LEU A 3 2.91 10.71 -1.49
N LEU A 4 3.75 11.56 -0.87
CA LEU A 4 3.26 12.63 0.01
C LEU A 4 2.41 13.63 -0.77
N GLU A 5 2.85 14.06 -1.95
CA GLU A 5 2.09 15.01 -2.78
C GLU A 5 0.74 14.44 -3.19
N ALA A 6 0.68 13.14 -3.55
CA ALA A 6 -0.57 12.46 -3.85
C ALA A 6 -1.45 12.36 -2.59
N ALA A 7 -0.88 11.96 -1.44
CA ALA A 7 -1.62 11.85 -0.19
C ALA A 7 -2.21 13.20 0.26
N LEU A 8 -1.45 14.30 0.16
CA LEU A 8 -1.94 15.64 0.50
C LEU A 8 -3.13 16.11 -0.36
N ARG A 9 -3.29 15.57 -1.57
CA ARG A 9 -4.44 15.87 -2.46
C ARG A 9 -5.64 14.97 -2.18
N GLU A 10 -5.37 13.73 -1.75
CA GLU A 10 -6.39 12.68 -1.59
C GLU A 10 -6.98 12.64 -0.17
N VAL A 11 -6.18 12.89 0.88
CA VAL A 11 -6.61 12.81 2.27
C VAL A 11 -7.50 14.01 2.63
N GLN A 12 -8.64 13.72 3.26
CA GLN A 12 -9.59 14.72 3.71
C GLN A 12 -9.53 14.89 5.25
N PRO A 13 -9.84 16.08 5.78
CA PRO A 13 -9.96 16.27 7.22
C PRO A 13 -11.01 15.34 7.85
N GLY A 14 -10.63 14.69 8.95
CA GLY A 14 -11.49 13.75 9.67
C GLY A 14 -11.33 12.29 9.25
N GLU A 15 -10.67 12.01 8.14
CA GLU A 15 -10.31 10.63 7.76
C GLU A 15 -9.21 10.07 8.67
N THR A 16 -9.20 8.75 8.81
CA THR A 16 -8.12 8.02 9.49
C THR A 16 -7.17 7.44 8.46
N VAL A 17 -5.85 7.61 8.69
CA VAL A 17 -4.80 7.21 7.76
C VAL A 17 -3.89 6.20 8.40
N LEU A 18 -3.49 5.16 7.64
CA LEU A 18 -2.42 4.22 7.98
C LEU A 18 -1.29 4.31 6.95
N GLU A 19 -0.08 4.62 7.38
CA GLU A 19 1.12 4.44 6.56
C GLU A 19 1.80 3.12 6.89
N ILE A 20 1.98 2.26 5.91
CA ILE A 20 2.71 0.98 6.02
C ILE A 20 4.16 1.20 5.58
N GLY A 21 5.13 0.68 6.35
CA GLY A 21 6.55 0.82 6.05
C GLY A 21 7.01 2.28 6.13
N THR A 22 6.71 2.95 7.24
CA THR A 22 6.88 4.42 7.38
C THR A 22 8.33 4.90 7.32
N GLY A 23 9.31 4.02 7.53
CA GLY A 23 10.72 4.37 7.52
C GLY A 23 11.06 5.48 8.52
N SER A 24 11.45 6.64 8.04
CA SER A 24 11.77 7.80 8.88
C SER A 24 10.54 8.49 9.51
N GLY A 25 9.32 8.12 9.10
CA GLY A 25 8.10 8.78 9.52
C GLY A 25 7.76 10.04 8.73
N TYR A 26 8.45 10.28 7.60
CA TYR A 26 8.34 11.54 6.86
C TYR A 26 6.92 11.79 6.34
N VAL A 27 6.27 10.81 5.71
CA VAL A 27 4.91 10.96 5.16
C VAL A 27 3.89 11.04 6.30
N ALA A 28 3.91 10.08 7.25
CA ALA A 28 2.97 10.07 8.38
C ALA A 28 3.01 11.36 9.18
N ARG A 29 4.20 11.93 9.43
CA ARG A 29 4.36 13.20 10.14
C ARG A 29 3.63 14.35 9.42
N HIS A 30 3.77 14.45 8.09
CA HIS A 30 3.09 15.52 7.34
C HIS A 30 1.58 15.32 7.33
N ILE A 31 1.10 14.08 7.13
CA ILE A 31 -0.33 13.77 7.16
C ILE A 31 -0.93 14.00 8.55
N SER A 32 -0.17 13.74 9.63
CA SER A 32 -0.61 13.99 11.00
C SER A 32 -0.92 15.47 11.31
N THR A 33 -0.46 16.40 10.48
CA THR A 33 -0.84 17.81 10.60
C THR A 33 -2.25 18.11 10.10
N MET A 34 -2.83 17.20 9.30
CA MET A 34 -4.15 17.39 8.68
C MET A 34 -5.22 16.53 9.36
N THR A 35 -4.87 15.29 9.71
CA THR A 35 -5.80 14.32 10.25
C THR A 35 -5.08 13.27 11.10
N ARG A 36 -5.83 12.34 11.70
CA ARG A 36 -5.26 11.25 12.51
C ARG A 36 -4.53 10.25 11.61
N CYS A 37 -3.22 10.14 11.78
CA CYS A 37 -2.36 9.25 11.01
C CYS A 37 -1.61 8.30 11.94
N TYR A 38 -1.70 7.01 11.66
CA TYR A 38 -0.94 5.94 12.29
C TYR A 38 0.07 5.38 11.30
N ALA A 39 1.11 4.76 11.82
CA ALA A 39 2.14 4.16 10.99
C ALA A 39 2.53 2.77 11.46
N THR A 40 3.02 1.95 10.56
CA THR A 40 3.66 0.67 10.87
C THR A 40 5.04 0.58 10.22
N ASP A 41 5.91 -0.21 10.83
CA ASP A 41 7.17 -0.63 10.23
C ASP A 41 7.65 -1.91 10.91
N ILE A 42 8.31 -2.79 10.17
CA ILE A 42 8.91 -4.00 10.71
C ILE A 42 10.26 -3.70 11.35
N ASN A 43 10.97 -2.68 10.84
CA ASN A 43 12.29 -2.29 11.29
C ASN A 43 12.23 -1.51 12.62
N PRO A 44 12.84 -2.02 13.71
CA PRO A 44 12.83 -1.33 14.99
C PRO A 44 13.56 0.01 15.00
N HIS A 45 14.53 0.20 14.09
CA HIS A 45 15.26 1.48 13.96
C HIS A 45 14.36 2.52 13.29
N ALA A 46 13.65 2.16 12.23
CA ALA A 46 12.63 2.98 11.57
C ALA A 46 11.56 3.43 12.58
N CYS A 47 10.98 2.48 13.35
CA CYS A 47 10.02 2.82 14.38
C CYS A 47 10.55 3.81 15.43
N ARG A 48 11.81 3.68 15.83
CA ARG A 48 12.43 4.63 16.78
C ARG A 48 12.55 6.01 16.14
N THR A 49 13.04 6.08 14.91
CA THR A 49 13.18 7.35 14.18
C THR A 49 11.82 8.03 14.01
N ALA A 50 10.80 7.31 13.54
CA ALA A 50 9.45 7.84 13.36
C ALA A 50 8.87 8.40 14.68
N ARG A 51 9.06 7.70 15.81
CA ARG A 51 8.65 8.21 17.12
C ARG A 51 9.33 9.52 17.53
N THR A 52 10.61 9.70 17.22
CA THR A 52 11.29 11.00 17.48
C THR A 52 10.73 12.13 16.64
N GLN A 53 10.04 11.82 15.55
CA GLN A 53 9.31 12.78 14.71
C GLN A 53 7.86 13.03 15.17
N GLY A 54 7.44 12.41 16.27
CA GLY A 54 6.07 12.53 16.81
C GLY A 54 5.04 11.65 16.12
N VAL A 55 5.46 10.63 15.35
CA VAL A 55 4.56 9.70 14.66
C VAL A 55 4.09 8.59 15.61
N GLU A 56 2.79 8.31 15.62
CA GLU A 56 2.23 7.13 16.29
C GLU A 56 2.53 5.87 15.46
N VAL A 57 3.58 5.14 15.84
CA VAL A 57 4.07 3.99 15.06
C VAL A 57 4.02 2.69 15.85
N ILE A 58 3.51 1.64 15.22
CA ILE A 58 3.45 0.26 15.71
C ILE A 58 4.50 -0.56 14.97
N ARG A 59 5.32 -1.33 15.72
CA ARG A 59 6.24 -2.26 15.10
C ARG A 59 5.50 -3.55 14.74
N THR A 60 5.31 -3.78 13.46
CA THR A 60 4.66 -5.00 12.93
C THR A 60 5.04 -5.22 11.47
N ASP A 61 4.82 -6.43 10.97
CA ASP A 61 4.96 -6.77 9.57
C ASP A 61 3.68 -6.37 8.82
N LEU A 62 3.82 -5.45 7.84
CA LEU A 62 2.70 -4.78 7.17
C LEU A 62 1.72 -4.20 8.21
N ALA A 63 0.54 -4.82 8.36
CA ALA A 63 -0.49 -4.42 9.32
C ALA A 63 -0.94 -5.59 10.20
N SER A 64 -0.08 -6.59 10.45
CA SER A 64 -0.41 -7.76 11.25
C SER A 64 -0.88 -7.35 12.66
N GLY A 65 -2.03 -7.89 13.09
CA GLY A 65 -2.63 -7.60 14.40
C GLY A 65 -3.40 -6.28 14.48
N ILE A 66 -3.49 -5.52 13.40
CA ILE A 66 -4.33 -4.33 13.35
C ILE A 66 -5.74 -4.75 12.95
N CYS A 67 -6.72 -4.48 13.83
CA CYS A 67 -8.14 -4.80 13.60
C CYS A 67 -8.97 -3.58 13.17
N HIS A 68 -8.37 -2.39 13.16
CA HIS A 68 -9.04 -1.16 12.73
C HIS A 68 -9.03 -1.01 11.21
N LYS A 69 -10.11 -0.48 10.65
CA LYS A 69 -10.20 -0.14 9.23
C LYS A 69 -9.98 1.36 9.03
N PHE A 70 -9.12 1.70 8.07
CA PHE A 70 -8.72 3.06 7.76
C PHE A 70 -9.41 3.57 6.50
N ASP A 71 -9.62 4.88 6.43
CA ASP A 71 -10.18 5.54 5.26
C ASP A 71 -9.15 5.67 4.14
N VAL A 72 -7.88 5.86 4.53
CA VAL A 72 -6.75 5.91 3.59
C VAL A 72 -5.61 5.03 4.08
N VAL A 73 -5.07 4.20 3.19
CA VAL A 73 -3.86 3.41 3.44
C VAL A 73 -2.77 3.86 2.49
N LEU A 74 -1.59 4.21 3.03
CA LEU A 74 -0.43 4.64 2.25
C LEU A 74 0.63 3.56 2.30
N PHE A 75 1.22 3.23 1.16
CA PHE A 75 2.30 2.26 1.10
C PHE A 75 3.34 2.62 0.03
N ASN A 76 4.58 2.70 0.45
CA ASN A 76 5.77 2.74 -0.41
C ASN A 76 6.53 1.42 -0.20
N PRO A 77 6.23 0.36 -0.96
CA PRO A 77 6.84 -0.95 -0.76
C PRO A 77 8.31 -0.95 -1.19
N PRO A 78 9.12 -1.93 -0.71
CA PRO A 78 10.32 -2.31 -1.40
C PRO A 78 9.94 -2.87 -2.79
N TYR A 79 10.59 -2.37 -3.85
CA TYR A 79 10.26 -2.73 -5.24
C TYR A 79 11.48 -3.13 -6.07
N LEU A 80 12.68 -3.18 -5.47
CA LEU A 80 13.86 -3.65 -6.19
C LEU A 80 13.85 -5.18 -6.27
N PRO A 81 13.98 -5.76 -7.47
CA PRO A 81 14.21 -7.20 -7.60
C PRO A 81 15.53 -7.59 -6.92
N THR A 82 15.48 -8.60 -6.07
CA THR A 82 16.65 -9.08 -5.33
C THR A 82 16.92 -10.53 -5.68
N SER A 83 18.11 -10.83 -6.22
CA SER A 83 18.52 -12.20 -6.50
C SER A 83 18.98 -12.93 -5.23
N ASP A 84 18.75 -14.25 -5.16
CA ASP A 84 19.06 -15.08 -3.97
C ASP A 84 20.54 -15.01 -3.50
N GLY A 85 21.45 -14.52 -4.35
CA GLY A 85 22.88 -14.39 -4.03
C GLY A 85 23.28 -13.06 -3.38
N GLU A 86 22.37 -12.07 -3.31
CA GLU A 86 22.64 -10.71 -2.84
C GLU A 86 22.03 -10.41 -1.46
N ARG A 87 21.36 -11.39 -0.85
CA ARG A 87 20.71 -11.21 0.46
C ARG A 87 21.71 -10.94 1.57
N MET A 88 21.84 -9.69 1.95
CA MET A 88 22.51 -9.26 3.18
C MET A 88 21.53 -9.36 4.35
N LYS A 89 21.97 -9.85 5.50
CA LYS A 89 21.14 -9.99 6.72
C LYS A 89 20.96 -8.66 7.47
N ASP A 90 20.70 -7.56 6.76
CA ASP A 90 20.56 -6.23 7.36
C ASP A 90 19.16 -5.68 7.14
N TRP A 91 18.74 -4.79 8.06
CA TRP A 91 17.44 -4.09 7.98
C TRP A 91 17.29 -3.22 6.72
N LEU A 92 18.40 -2.80 6.10
CA LEU A 92 18.41 -2.04 4.84
C LEU A 92 17.92 -2.92 3.69
N GLU A 93 18.33 -4.19 3.65
CA GLU A 93 17.85 -5.15 2.67
C GLU A 93 16.35 -5.39 2.78
N TYR A 94 15.84 -5.58 4.00
CA TYR A 94 14.40 -5.71 4.23
C TYR A 94 13.58 -4.52 3.72
N ALA A 95 14.18 -3.33 3.70
CA ALA A 95 13.56 -2.12 3.19
C ALA A 95 13.61 -1.99 1.65
N LEU A 96 14.40 -2.83 0.98
CA LEU A 96 14.63 -2.78 -0.46
C LEU A 96 14.23 -4.08 -1.18
N ASP A 97 14.13 -5.20 -0.45
CA ASP A 97 13.84 -6.53 -1.02
C ASP A 97 12.37 -6.63 -1.46
N GLY A 98 12.14 -6.46 -2.74
CA GLY A 98 10.85 -6.67 -3.40
C GLY A 98 10.61 -8.13 -3.79
N GLY A 99 11.52 -9.06 -3.48
CA GLY A 99 11.49 -10.44 -3.95
C GLY A 99 12.01 -10.58 -5.39
N GLU A 100 11.85 -11.76 -5.97
CA GLU A 100 12.42 -12.13 -7.28
C GLU A 100 11.98 -11.19 -8.42
N ASP A 101 10.74 -10.71 -8.39
CA ASP A 101 10.14 -9.83 -9.40
C ASP A 101 9.76 -8.43 -8.88
N GLY A 102 10.20 -8.05 -7.69
CA GLY A 102 9.91 -6.76 -7.07
C GLY A 102 8.48 -6.60 -6.56
N ARG A 103 7.67 -7.68 -6.49
CA ARG A 103 6.22 -7.58 -6.18
C ARG A 103 5.78 -8.34 -4.93
N ASP A 104 6.68 -9.00 -4.19
CA ASP A 104 6.27 -9.84 -3.06
C ASP A 104 5.58 -9.04 -1.96
N ALA A 105 6.12 -7.87 -1.61
CA ALA A 105 5.49 -6.97 -0.65
C ALA A 105 4.11 -6.48 -1.13
N ILE A 106 3.96 -6.24 -2.44
CA ILE A 106 2.70 -5.80 -3.06
C ILE A 106 1.64 -6.90 -3.02
N ARG A 107 2.01 -8.16 -3.33
CA ARG A 107 1.09 -9.31 -3.23
C ARG A 107 0.59 -9.51 -1.81
N ARG A 108 1.48 -9.46 -0.83
CA ARG A 108 1.14 -9.57 0.60
C ARG A 108 0.24 -8.43 1.05
N PHE A 109 0.53 -7.21 0.62
CA PHE A 109 -0.30 -6.03 0.89
C PHE A 109 -1.69 -6.17 0.28
N ALA A 110 -1.81 -6.58 -0.99
CA ALA A 110 -3.10 -6.82 -1.64
C ALA A 110 -3.96 -7.84 -0.88
N GLY A 111 -3.33 -8.91 -0.34
CA GLY A 111 -4.01 -9.95 0.43
C GLY A 111 -4.61 -9.48 1.75
N ILE A 112 -4.08 -8.42 2.37
CA ILE A 112 -4.58 -7.89 3.66
C ILE A 112 -5.39 -6.61 3.52
N LEU A 113 -5.44 -6.00 2.33
CA LEU A 113 -6.00 -4.66 2.15
C LEU A 113 -7.48 -4.59 2.54
N SER A 114 -8.28 -5.62 2.23
CA SER A 114 -9.70 -5.68 2.63
C SER A 114 -9.91 -5.71 4.14
N ASP A 115 -8.93 -6.19 4.91
CA ASP A 115 -9.04 -6.28 6.36
C ASP A 115 -8.77 -4.95 7.05
N ILE A 116 -7.95 -4.10 6.45
CA ILE A 116 -7.46 -2.83 7.04
C ILE A 116 -8.02 -1.57 6.38
N MET A 117 -8.72 -1.69 5.25
CA MET A 117 -9.32 -0.56 4.54
C MET A 117 -10.84 -0.55 4.71
N SER A 118 -11.40 0.62 4.96
CA SER A 118 -12.86 0.80 5.04
C SER A 118 -13.53 0.53 3.68
N PRO A 119 -14.82 0.15 3.62
CA PRO A 119 -15.50 -0.20 2.36
C PRO A 119 -15.45 0.91 1.29
N TYR A 120 -15.43 2.17 1.70
CA TYR A 120 -15.32 3.33 0.81
C TYR A 120 -13.93 3.98 0.88
N GLY A 121 -12.99 3.33 1.55
CA GLY A 121 -11.60 3.75 1.66
C GLY A 121 -10.84 3.59 0.35
N ARG A 122 -9.63 4.09 0.38
CA ARG A 122 -8.68 3.97 -0.73
C ARG A 122 -7.28 3.70 -0.21
N ALA A 123 -6.49 2.99 -1.00
CA ALA A 123 -5.05 2.90 -0.77
C ALA A 123 -4.29 3.69 -1.83
N LEU A 124 -3.17 4.30 -1.42
CA LEU A 124 -2.21 4.94 -2.32
C LEU A 124 -0.91 4.14 -2.27
N LEU A 125 -0.56 3.55 -3.39
CA LEU A 125 0.61 2.70 -3.56
C LEU A 125 1.60 3.38 -4.50
N LEU A 126 2.83 3.62 -4.01
CA LEU A 126 3.94 4.05 -4.86
C LEU A 126 4.58 2.83 -5.52
N ILE A 127 4.76 2.88 -6.82
CA ILE A 127 5.49 1.86 -7.58
C ILE A 127 6.48 2.50 -8.55
N SER A 128 7.49 1.72 -8.91
CA SER A 128 8.40 2.02 -10.01
C SER A 128 7.88 1.40 -11.32
N GLU A 129 8.33 1.92 -12.47
CA GLU A 129 8.14 1.30 -13.77
C GLU A 129 8.64 -0.15 -13.81
N LEU A 130 9.72 -0.45 -13.10
CA LEU A 130 10.28 -1.81 -13.01
C LEU A 130 9.32 -2.82 -12.38
N THR A 131 8.41 -2.35 -11.53
CA THR A 131 7.38 -3.18 -10.90
C THR A 131 6.29 -3.62 -11.90
N GLY A 132 6.07 -2.85 -12.96
CA GLY A 132 5.03 -3.09 -13.98
C GLY A 132 3.63 -2.69 -13.50
N ILE A 133 3.04 -1.68 -14.15
CA ILE A 133 1.72 -1.15 -13.75
C ILE A 133 0.63 -2.20 -13.98
N ASP A 134 0.66 -2.89 -15.12
CA ASP A 134 -0.39 -3.84 -15.50
C ASP A 134 -0.34 -5.09 -14.63
N GLU A 135 0.85 -5.58 -14.28
CA GLU A 135 1.05 -6.70 -13.37
C GLU A 135 0.54 -6.37 -11.95
N VAL A 136 0.79 -5.14 -11.48
CA VAL A 136 0.26 -4.67 -10.19
C VAL A 136 -1.26 -4.55 -10.23
N ARG A 137 -1.84 -4.02 -11.31
CA ARG A 137 -3.30 -3.98 -11.53
C ARG A 137 -3.92 -5.36 -11.47
N ASP A 138 -3.30 -6.36 -12.11
CA ASP A 138 -3.76 -7.74 -12.10
C ASP A 138 -3.76 -8.34 -10.68
N ILE A 139 -2.72 -8.05 -9.87
CA ILE A 139 -2.66 -8.49 -8.47
C ILE A 139 -3.87 -7.96 -7.69
N PHE A 140 -4.16 -6.67 -7.78
CA PHE A 140 -5.28 -6.06 -7.06
C PHE A 140 -6.65 -6.44 -7.62
N SER A 141 -6.78 -6.58 -8.93
CA SER A 141 -8.02 -7.01 -9.59
C SER A 141 -8.47 -8.38 -9.12
N ARG A 142 -7.54 -9.34 -8.96
CA ARG A 142 -7.82 -10.68 -8.42
C ARG A 142 -8.29 -10.67 -6.95
N GLN A 143 -8.05 -9.57 -6.24
CA GLN A 143 -8.51 -9.35 -4.86
C GLN A 143 -9.77 -8.48 -4.77
N GLY A 144 -10.42 -8.19 -5.91
CA GLY A 144 -11.65 -7.39 -5.97
C GLY A 144 -11.44 -5.88 -5.84
N PHE A 145 -10.29 -5.38 -6.31
CA PHE A 145 -10.00 -3.94 -6.32
C PHE A 145 -9.88 -3.37 -7.72
N LEU A 146 -10.26 -2.10 -7.85
CA LEU A 146 -9.98 -1.26 -9.02
C LEU A 146 -8.72 -0.42 -8.75
N THR A 147 -7.90 -0.21 -9.78
CA THR A 147 -6.62 0.49 -9.68
C THR A 147 -6.49 1.58 -10.74
N PHE A 148 -6.15 2.81 -10.32
CA PHE A 148 -6.01 3.99 -11.16
C PHE A 148 -4.67 4.68 -10.92
N VAL A 149 -3.95 5.08 -11.98
CA VAL A 149 -2.78 5.95 -11.87
C VAL A 149 -3.27 7.37 -11.59
N ILE A 150 -2.87 7.96 -10.47
CA ILE A 150 -3.28 9.32 -10.07
C ILE A 150 -2.13 10.34 -10.07
N ALA A 151 -0.90 9.88 -10.04
CA ALA A 151 0.29 10.73 -10.15
C ALA A 151 1.44 9.96 -10.78
N ALA A 152 2.31 10.67 -11.48
CA ALA A 152 3.53 10.13 -12.06
C ALA A 152 4.64 11.21 -12.02
N THR A 153 5.88 10.75 -11.91
CA THR A 153 7.08 11.61 -12.02
C THR A 153 8.25 10.81 -12.56
N VAL A 154 9.27 11.53 -13.03
CA VAL A 154 10.56 10.94 -13.39
C VAL A 154 11.60 11.50 -12.44
N THR A 155 12.34 10.63 -11.77
CA THR A 155 13.40 11.02 -10.84
C THR A 155 14.63 10.15 -11.13
N GLU A 156 15.77 10.78 -11.42
CA GLU A 156 17.05 10.11 -11.70
C GLU A 156 16.96 9.05 -12.83
N GLY A 157 16.04 9.27 -13.79
CA GLY A 157 15.82 8.35 -14.91
C GLY A 157 14.84 7.20 -14.61
N GLU A 158 14.30 7.12 -13.39
CA GLU A 158 13.29 6.16 -13.00
C GLU A 158 11.89 6.79 -13.07
N HIS A 159 10.95 6.08 -13.69
CA HIS A 159 9.54 6.47 -13.71
C HIS A 159 8.83 5.93 -12.48
N LEU A 160 8.27 6.83 -11.66
CA LEU A 160 7.50 6.50 -10.47
C LEU A 160 6.04 6.86 -10.67
N PHE A 161 5.16 6.01 -10.14
CA PHE A 161 3.71 6.17 -10.22
C PHE A 161 3.08 6.02 -8.84
N VAL A 162 2.02 6.79 -8.58
CA VAL A 162 1.13 6.53 -7.45
C VAL A 162 -0.18 5.96 -8.00
N LEU A 163 -0.51 4.77 -7.53
CA LEU A 163 -1.75 4.09 -7.83
C LEU A 163 -2.76 4.33 -6.70
N ARG A 164 -3.98 4.73 -7.05
CA ARG A 164 -5.13 4.71 -6.16
C ARG A 164 -5.86 3.39 -6.35
N ILE A 165 -6.09 2.69 -5.24
CA ILE A 165 -6.71 1.37 -5.17
C ILE A 165 -7.99 1.50 -4.35
N MET A 166 -9.10 0.98 -4.84
CA MET A 166 -10.43 1.06 -4.23
C MET A 166 -11.15 -0.27 -4.39
N HIS A 167 -12.09 -0.60 -3.48
CA HIS A 167 -12.95 -1.77 -3.66
C HIS A 167 -13.76 -1.69 -4.96
N ASP A 168 -13.86 -2.79 -5.69
CA ASP A 168 -14.84 -2.95 -6.78
C ASP A 168 -16.23 -3.25 -6.16
N LEU A 169 -16.95 -2.20 -5.82
CA LEU A 169 -18.28 -2.31 -5.22
C LEU A 169 -19.33 -2.89 -6.18
N CYS A 170 -19.09 -2.88 -7.48
CA CYS A 170 -19.98 -3.48 -8.47
C CYS A 170 -19.83 -5.01 -8.47
N GLY A 171 -18.58 -5.51 -8.45
CA GLY A 171 -18.29 -6.94 -8.34
C GLY A 171 -18.82 -7.56 -7.05
N LEU A 172 -18.59 -6.91 -5.91
CA LEU A 172 -19.07 -7.36 -4.59
C LEU A 172 -20.62 -7.48 -4.51
N ASN A 173 -21.36 -6.64 -5.22
CA ASN A 173 -22.82 -6.70 -5.28
C ASN A 173 -23.35 -7.82 -6.18
N ALA A 174 -22.61 -8.20 -7.23
CA ALA A 174 -22.97 -9.31 -8.12
C ALA A 174 -22.84 -10.66 -7.40
N GLU A 175 -21.77 -10.89 -6.64
CA GLU A 175 -21.59 -12.10 -5.85
C GLU A 175 -22.65 -12.26 -4.73
N LYS A 176 -23.05 -11.16 -4.08
CA LYS A 176 -24.10 -11.17 -3.05
C LYS A 176 -25.51 -11.42 -3.61
N ARG A 177 -25.76 -11.17 -4.89
CA ARG A 177 -27.07 -11.41 -5.53
C ARG A 177 -27.27 -12.84 -6.02
N GLY A 178 -26.23 -13.71 -5.98
CA GLY A 178 -26.37 -15.12 -6.31
C GLY A 178 -26.80 -15.40 -7.75
N GLU A 179 -26.55 -14.50 -8.69
CA GLU A 179 -26.85 -14.71 -10.12
C GLU A 179 -25.77 -15.54 -10.81
N VAL A 180 -25.61 -16.79 -10.35
CA VAL A 180 -25.05 -17.84 -11.20
C VAL A 180 -26.25 -18.48 -11.92
N SER A 181 -26.57 -17.97 -13.07
CA SER A 181 -27.44 -18.66 -14.01
C SER A 181 -26.70 -19.90 -14.51
N SER A 182 -27.13 -21.07 -14.01
CA SER A 182 -26.77 -22.34 -14.61
C SER A 182 -27.27 -22.34 -16.08
N PRO A 183 -26.47 -22.78 -17.06
CA PRO A 183 -26.94 -22.93 -18.42
C PRO A 183 -28.02 -24.01 -18.44
N PRO A 184 -29.06 -23.88 -19.30
CA PRO A 184 -30.08 -24.91 -19.42
C PRO A 184 -29.47 -26.17 -20.02
N ASP A 185 -29.68 -27.29 -19.34
CA ASP A 185 -29.39 -28.61 -19.90
C ASP A 185 -30.24 -28.84 -21.14
N ASN A 186 -29.58 -29.15 -22.26
CA ASN A 186 -30.17 -29.78 -23.43
C ASN A 186 -29.41 -31.06 -23.76
#